data_cb947f8ed47a3ece63c054ec4c529894
#
_entry.id   cb947f8ed47a3ece63c054ec4c529894
#
_cell.length_a   1.000
_cell.length_b   1.000
_cell.length_c   1.000
_cell.angle_alpha   90.00
_cell.angle_beta   90.00
_cell.angle_gamma   90.00
#
_symmetry.space_group_name_H-M   'P 1'
#
loop_
_entity.id
_entity.type
_entity.pdbx_description
1 polymer ?
#
loop_
_entity_poly.entity_id
_entity_poly.type
_entity_poly.pdbx_seq_one_letter_code
_entity_poly.pdbx_strand_id
1 'polypeptide(L)'
;LNADTPSSGRQEPHESRPASAQSAQKAGARLVAFASSRGRYYAVVLAFFCVALLVSNISATKVIAFFPMGESTDNYWIVADGGAFLFPFVYIMGDVISEVYGFAAARKAVIMGFVSQLGASLIFLLVIIAPPGPGYDGQEAFAAVLGFYPRIVAASLAGYAVGQMLNAFVLVRIKRRMGERALWVRLLGSTGVGEAADTVIFCTVAFAGVIPGGEFIKYVLFGFVYKVAVEVLFLPVTQVVIRWFKKREGTYSIETDAERRAEGARV
;
A
#
# COMPACT_ATOMS: atom_id res chain seq x y z
N LEU A 1 -21.73 67.21 16.65
CA LEU A 1 -20.89 66.74 15.55
C LEU A 1 -20.63 65.27 15.72
N ASN A 2 -21.49 64.52 15.05
CA ASN A 2 -21.37 63.03 14.94
C ASN A 2 -20.39 62.71 13.83
N ALA A 3 -19.48 61.79 14.09
CA ALA A 3 -18.71 61.16 13.08
C ALA A 3 -18.93 59.65 13.22
N ASP A 4 -19.82 59.08 12.40
CA ASP A 4 -20.03 57.67 12.18
C ASP A 4 -18.87 57.09 11.36
N THR A 5 -18.16 56.15 11.92
CA THR A 5 -17.17 55.32 11.22
C THR A 5 -17.83 54.00 10.79
N PRO A 6 -17.88 53.66 9.48
CA PRO A 6 -18.40 52.35 9.08
C PRO A 6 -17.36 51.25 9.31
N SER A 7 -17.76 50.23 10.09
CA SER A 7 -17.02 48.99 10.27
C SER A 7 -16.89 48.26 8.94
N SER A 8 -15.68 48.17 8.42
CA SER A 8 -15.35 47.29 7.28
C SER A 8 -15.41 45.84 7.70
N GLY A 9 -16.55 45.22 7.45
CA GLY A 9 -16.67 43.75 7.49
C GLY A 9 -15.74 43.14 6.44
N ARG A 10 -14.69 42.43 6.89
CA ARG A 10 -13.93 41.54 6.03
C ARG A 10 -14.86 40.43 5.60
N GLN A 11 -15.37 40.49 4.38
CA GLN A 11 -15.96 39.37 3.69
C GLN A 11 -14.82 38.36 3.42
N GLU A 12 -14.84 37.21 4.09
CA GLU A 12 -14.03 36.09 3.70
C GLU A 12 -14.36 35.76 2.24
N PRO A 13 -13.35 35.43 1.40
CA PRO A 13 -13.61 35.04 0.02
C PRO A 13 -14.41 33.73 0.03
N HIS A 14 -15.66 33.82 -0.35
CA HIS A 14 -16.53 32.71 -0.64
C HIS A 14 -15.88 31.96 -1.83
N GLU A 15 -15.13 30.88 -1.53
CA GLU A 15 -14.58 30.00 -2.54
C GLU A 15 -15.75 29.43 -3.36
N SER A 16 -16.01 30.07 -4.50
CA SER A 16 -17.06 29.63 -5.43
C SER A 16 -16.66 28.29 -6.00
N ARG A 17 -17.37 27.23 -5.59
CA ARG A 17 -17.23 25.89 -6.17
C ARG A 17 -17.37 26.00 -7.70
N PRO A 18 -16.52 25.29 -8.48
CA PRO A 18 -16.61 25.33 -9.94
C PRO A 18 -18.00 24.95 -10.43
N ALA A 19 -18.48 25.59 -11.46
CA ALA A 19 -19.85 25.43 -11.99
C ALA A 19 -20.20 23.97 -12.35
N SER A 20 -19.20 23.16 -12.73
CA SER A 20 -19.31 21.71 -12.96
C SER A 20 -19.69 20.94 -11.68
N ALA A 21 -19.13 21.32 -10.53
CA ALA A 21 -19.45 20.68 -9.24
C ALA A 21 -20.87 21.02 -8.76
N GLN A 22 -21.35 22.21 -9.06
CA GLN A 22 -22.72 22.64 -8.72
C GLN A 22 -23.77 21.94 -9.60
N SER A 23 -23.50 21.77 -10.89
CA SER A 23 -24.39 21.05 -11.80
C SER A 23 -24.44 19.56 -11.49
N ALA A 24 -23.33 18.95 -11.12
CA ALA A 24 -23.26 17.54 -10.71
C ALA A 24 -24.00 17.28 -9.39
N GLN A 25 -23.94 18.22 -8.44
CA GLN A 25 -24.68 18.11 -7.18
C GLN A 25 -26.21 18.19 -7.40
N LYS A 26 -26.69 19.01 -8.35
CA LYS A 26 -28.09 19.07 -8.77
C LYS A 26 -28.54 17.77 -9.44
N ALA A 27 -27.65 17.07 -10.15
CA ALA A 27 -27.93 15.79 -10.81
C ALA A 27 -27.84 14.57 -9.89
N GLY A 28 -27.59 14.72 -8.58
CA GLY A 28 -27.42 13.61 -7.64
C GLY A 28 -26.13 12.79 -7.85
N ALA A 29 -25.20 13.27 -8.68
CA ALA A 29 -23.91 12.62 -8.91
C ALA A 29 -23.04 12.73 -7.65
N ARG A 30 -22.40 11.61 -7.26
CA ARG A 30 -21.48 11.60 -6.12
C ARG A 30 -20.17 12.24 -6.51
N LEU A 31 -19.80 13.29 -5.79
CA LEU A 31 -18.52 13.97 -5.96
C LEU A 31 -17.43 13.20 -5.23
N VAL A 32 -16.34 12.91 -5.91
CA VAL A 32 -15.12 12.34 -5.34
C VAL A 32 -13.93 13.19 -5.74
N ALA A 33 -12.95 13.31 -4.83
CA ALA A 33 -11.75 14.08 -5.07
C ALA A 33 -10.54 13.15 -5.26
N PHE A 34 -9.76 13.41 -6.30
CA PHE A 34 -8.49 12.74 -6.56
C PHE A 34 -7.49 13.72 -7.17
N ALA A 35 -6.19 13.47 -6.93
CA ALA A 35 -5.11 14.21 -7.56
C ALA A 35 -4.69 13.57 -8.88
N SER A 36 -4.08 14.36 -9.76
CA SER A 36 -3.45 13.84 -10.97
C SER A 36 -2.18 13.05 -10.64
N SER A 37 -1.96 11.94 -11.34
CA SER A 37 -0.71 11.17 -11.25
C SER A 37 0.51 11.92 -11.84
N ARG A 38 0.30 13.08 -12.47
CA ARG A 38 1.34 14.04 -12.86
C ARG A 38 1.65 15.05 -11.76
N GLY A 39 0.99 14.96 -10.60
CA GLY A 39 1.21 15.82 -9.45
C GLY A 39 2.62 15.69 -8.87
N ARG A 40 3.03 16.70 -8.12
CA ARG A 40 4.40 16.87 -7.63
C ARG A 40 4.90 15.71 -6.78
N TYR A 41 4.03 15.13 -5.97
CA TYR A 41 4.41 14.13 -4.97
C TYR A 41 4.21 12.69 -5.43
N TYR A 42 3.48 12.42 -6.52
CA TYR A 42 3.20 11.05 -6.97
C TYR A 42 4.48 10.26 -7.24
N ALA A 43 5.44 10.85 -7.97
CA ALA A 43 6.70 10.18 -8.28
C ALA A 43 7.51 9.85 -7.03
N VAL A 44 7.51 10.73 -6.03
CA VAL A 44 8.20 10.51 -4.75
C VAL A 44 7.55 9.37 -3.98
N VAL A 45 6.22 9.38 -3.83
CA VAL A 45 5.47 8.31 -3.15
C VAL A 45 5.67 6.96 -3.84
N LEU A 46 5.63 6.94 -5.18
CA LEU A 46 5.88 5.75 -5.98
C LEU A 46 7.29 5.20 -5.77
N ALA A 47 8.31 6.07 -5.75
CA ALA A 47 9.69 5.66 -5.50
C ALA A 47 9.86 5.05 -4.10
N PHE A 48 9.32 5.70 -3.06
CA PHE A 48 9.31 5.17 -1.69
C PHE A 48 8.57 3.83 -1.60
N PHE A 49 7.44 3.69 -2.27
CA PHE A 49 6.69 2.45 -2.34
C PHE A 49 7.53 1.31 -2.93
N CYS A 50 8.16 1.53 -4.09
CA CYS A 50 9.00 0.51 -4.74
C CYS A 50 10.22 0.13 -3.90
N VAL A 51 10.88 1.12 -3.27
CA VAL A 51 12.05 0.88 -2.39
C VAL A 51 11.62 0.12 -1.13
N ALA A 52 10.56 0.54 -0.47
CA ALA A 52 10.05 -0.13 0.74
C ALA A 52 9.65 -1.59 0.44
N LEU A 53 9.00 -1.82 -0.70
CA LEU A 53 8.63 -3.15 -1.16
C LEU A 53 9.86 -4.04 -1.41
N LEU A 54 10.89 -3.50 -2.08
CA LEU A 54 12.14 -4.21 -2.36
C LEU A 54 12.86 -4.60 -1.07
N VAL A 55 13.07 -3.64 -0.17
CA VAL A 55 13.76 -3.86 1.10
C VAL A 55 12.96 -4.79 2.01
N SER A 56 11.63 -4.69 2.03
CA SER A 56 10.76 -5.60 2.77
C SER A 56 10.96 -7.06 2.33
N ASN A 57 10.96 -7.33 1.03
CA ASN A 57 11.14 -8.69 0.52
C ASN A 57 12.55 -9.26 0.73
N ILE A 58 13.61 -8.42 0.69
CA ILE A 58 14.95 -8.85 1.07
C ILE A 58 14.98 -9.18 2.57
N SER A 59 14.40 -8.32 3.40
CA SER A 59 14.33 -8.54 4.85
C SER A 59 13.52 -9.78 5.23
N ALA A 60 12.53 -10.16 4.41
CA ALA A 60 11.69 -11.33 4.62
C ALA A 60 12.45 -12.67 4.51
N THR A 61 13.67 -12.69 3.96
CA THR A 61 14.53 -13.88 4.00
C THR A 61 14.96 -14.26 5.41
N LYS A 62 14.88 -13.33 6.38
CA LYS A 62 15.16 -13.60 7.79
C LYS A 62 13.86 -13.84 8.56
N VAL A 63 13.73 -15.02 9.14
CA VAL A 63 12.66 -15.33 10.10
C VAL A 63 13.01 -14.75 11.47
N ILE A 64 12.07 -14.07 12.10
CA ILE A 64 12.20 -13.41 13.39
C ILE A 64 11.15 -14.04 14.35
N ALA A 65 11.58 -14.37 15.54
CA ALA A 65 10.71 -14.86 16.60
C ALA A 65 10.53 -13.81 17.68
N PHE A 66 9.29 -13.55 18.06
CA PHE A 66 8.93 -12.62 19.11
C PHE A 66 8.34 -13.35 20.31
N PHE A 67 8.65 -12.88 21.50
CA PHE A 67 8.12 -13.40 22.77
C PHE A 67 8.39 -14.91 22.98
N PRO A 68 9.65 -15.29 23.26
CA PRO A 68 9.98 -16.69 23.58
C PRO A 68 9.20 -17.15 24.81
N MET A 69 8.63 -18.35 24.75
CA MET A 69 7.91 -19.00 25.84
C MET A 69 8.83 -20.00 26.56
N GLY A 70 9.41 -19.60 27.68
CA GLY A 70 10.27 -20.46 28.50
C GLY A 70 11.69 -20.66 27.94
N GLU A 71 12.41 -21.65 28.46
CA GLU A 71 13.80 -21.96 28.10
C GLU A 71 13.96 -22.72 26.78
N SER A 72 12.86 -23.17 26.18
CA SER A 72 12.88 -23.93 24.93
C SER A 72 12.87 -22.97 23.74
N THR A 73 13.86 -23.11 22.85
CA THR A 73 13.98 -22.35 21.61
C THR A 73 12.90 -22.65 20.56
N ASP A 74 12.01 -23.60 20.84
CA ASP A 74 11.00 -24.07 19.88
C ASP A 74 9.59 -23.54 20.17
N ASN A 75 9.38 -22.80 21.27
CA ASN A 75 8.09 -22.24 21.65
C ASN A 75 8.10 -20.72 21.57
N TYR A 76 7.59 -20.17 20.49
CA TYR A 76 7.36 -18.74 20.32
C TYR A 76 5.88 -18.45 20.11
N TRP A 77 5.42 -17.31 20.65
CA TRP A 77 4.04 -16.86 20.43
C TRP A 77 3.82 -16.34 19.03
N ILE A 78 4.82 -15.65 18.50
CA ILE A 78 4.74 -14.98 17.20
C ILE A 78 6.02 -15.27 16.42
N VAL A 79 5.86 -15.84 15.25
CA VAL A 79 6.92 -15.98 14.26
C VAL A 79 6.52 -15.19 13.03
N ALA A 80 7.37 -14.25 12.61
CA ALA A 80 7.18 -13.43 11.44
C ALA A 80 8.50 -13.35 10.64
N ASP A 81 8.43 -12.92 9.40
CA ASP A 81 9.62 -12.60 8.63
C ASP A 81 10.08 -11.14 8.89
N GLY A 82 11.32 -10.83 8.54
CA GLY A 82 11.88 -9.48 8.73
C GLY A 82 11.21 -8.40 7.88
N GLY A 83 10.46 -8.77 6.85
CA GLY A 83 9.62 -7.86 6.08
C GLY A 83 8.49 -7.23 6.89
N ALA A 84 8.09 -7.91 7.98
CA ALA A 84 7.04 -7.41 8.87
C ALA A 84 7.29 -5.99 9.39
N PHE A 85 8.55 -5.57 9.58
CA PHE A 85 8.88 -4.20 9.99
C PHE A 85 8.59 -3.15 8.93
N LEU A 86 8.71 -3.50 7.65
CA LEU A 86 8.52 -2.56 6.54
C LEU A 86 7.14 -2.65 5.92
N PHE A 87 6.42 -3.72 6.18
CA PHE A 87 5.09 -3.97 5.66
C PHE A 87 4.12 -2.80 5.93
N PRO A 88 4.06 -2.21 7.15
CA PRO A 88 3.19 -1.05 7.42
C PRO A 88 3.47 0.13 6.49
N PHE A 89 4.74 0.39 6.18
CA PHE A 89 5.12 1.47 5.27
C PHE A 89 4.66 1.22 3.84
N VAL A 90 4.76 -0.03 3.36
CA VAL A 90 4.28 -0.42 2.02
C VAL A 90 2.77 -0.20 1.90
N TYR A 91 2.00 -0.62 2.93
CA TYR A 91 0.55 -0.42 2.94
C TYR A 91 0.17 1.05 3.06
N ILE A 92 0.81 1.82 3.96
CA ILE A 92 0.58 3.27 4.07
C ILE A 92 0.79 3.95 2.71
N MET A 93 1.86 3.62 1.98
CA MET A 93 2.13 4.20 0.67
C MET A 93 1.10 3.73 -0.38
N GLY A 94 0.69 2.47 -0.35
CA GLY A 94 -0.39 1.93 -1.18
C GLY A 94 -1.71 2.64 -0.96
N ASP A 95 -2.08 2.87 0.30
CA ASP A 95 -3.28 3.60 0.69
C ASP A 95 -3.22 5.07 0.30
N VAL A 96 -2.07 5.73 0.46
CA VAL A 96 -1.85 7.10 -0.01
C VAL A 96 -2.08 7.18 -1.52
N ILE A 97 -1.48 6.27 -2.29
CA ILE A 97 -1.64 6.26 -3.75
C ILE A 97 -3.11 6.03 -4.12
N SER A 98 -3.78 5.07 -3.48
CA SER A 98 -5.17 4.72 -3.78
C SER A 98 -6.14 5.83 -3.38
N GLU A 99 -5.96 6.42 -2.20
CA GLU A 99 -6.87 7.42 -1.64
C GLU A 99 -6.66 8.81 -2.26
N VAL A 100 -5.42 9.18 -2.57
CA VAL A 100 -5.10 10.50 -3.13
C VAL A 100 -5.20 10.51 -4.65
N TYR A 101 -4.62 9.51 -5.34
CA TYR A 101 -4.49 9.48 -6.81
C TYR A 101 -5.45 8.49 -7.50
N GLY A 102 -6.12 7.64 -6.73
CA GLY A 102 -7.16 6.73 -7.22
C GLY A 102 -6.63 5.41 -7.80
N PHE A 103 -7.58 4.56 -8.22
CA PHE A 103 -7.31 3.17 -8.61
C PHE A 103 -6.31 3.01 -9.78
N ALA A 104 -6.40 3.86 -10.81
CA ALA A 104 -5.50 3.77 -11.97
C ALA A 104 -4.04 4.03 -11.58
N ALA A 105 -3.79 4.99 -10.70
CA ALA A 105 -2.46 5.29 -10.16
C ALA A 105 -1.96 4.15 -9.26
N ALA A 106 -2.83 3.59 -8.41
CA ALA A 106 -2.50 2.44 -7.56
C ALA A 106 -2.12 1.21 -8.40
N ARG A 107 -2.89 0.92 -9.47
CA ARG A 107 -2.57 -0.18 -10.38
C ARG A 107 -1.19 0.01 -11.05
N LYS A 108 -0.87 1.22 -11.51
CA LYS A 108 0.46 1.54 -12.07
C LYS A 108 1.56 1.33 -11.02
N ALA A 109 1.35 1.75 -9.78
CA ALA A 109 2.30 1.56 -8.70
C ALA A 109 2.55 0.07 -8.39
N VAL A 110 1.51 -0.74 -8.33
CA VAL A 110 1.62 -2.20 -8.15
C VAL A 110 2.43 -2.84 -9.28
N ILE A 111 2.15 -2.47 -10.54
CA ILE A 111 2.89 -2.98 -11.70
C ILE A 111 4.36 -2.56 -11.64
N MET A 112 4.65 -1.30 -11.31
CA MET A 112 6.03 -0.82 -11.17
C MET A 112 6.77 -1.53 -10.03
N GLY A 113 6.12 -1.72 -8.89
CA GLY A 113 6.65 -2.52 -7.80
C GLY A 113 6.97 -3.95 -8.22
N PHE A 114 6.05 -4.61 -8.96
CA PHE A 114 6.24 -5.94 -9.51
C PHE A 114 7.46 -6.02 -10.45
N VAL A 115 7.56 -5.10 -11.42
CA VAL A 115 8.68 -5.04 -12.37
C VAL A 115 10.01 -4.83 -11.65
N SER A 116 10.04 -3.95 -10.65
CA SER A 116 11.23 -3.70 -9.83
C SER A 116 11.68 -4.94 -9.06
N GLN A 117 10.75 -5.69 -8.47
CA GLN A 117 11.02 -6.92 -7.74
C GLN A 117 11.58 -8.03 -8.64
N LEU A 118 10.95 -8.21 -9.81
CA LEU A 118 11.39 -9.19 -10.78
C LEU A 118 12.79 -8.84 -11.32
N GLY A 119 13.03 -7.56 -11.65
CA GLY A 119 14.34 -7.08 -12.08
C GLY A 119 15.43 -7.32 -11.04
N ALA A 120 15.16 -6.98 -9.79
CA ALA A 120 16.08 -7.23 -8.68
C ALA A 120 16.38 -8.73 -8.49
N SER A 121 15.32 -9.58 -8.56
CA SER A 121 15.47 -11.02 -8.46
C SER A 121 16.39 -11.60 -9.55
N LEU A 122 16.21 -11.17 -10.80
CA LEU A 122 17.07 -11.58 -11.91
C LEU A 122 18.53 -11.12 -11.72
N ILE A 123 18.73 -9.88 -11.27
CA ILE A 123 20.09 -9.36 -11.00
C ILE A 123 20.76 -10.15 -9.87
N PHE A 124 20.06 -10.44 -8.78
CA PHE A 124 20.62 -11.25 -7.69
C PHE A 124 20.99 -12.66 -8.16
N LEU A 125 20.15 -13.32 -8.96
CA LEU A 125 20.51 -14.63 -9.54
C LEU A 125 21.76 -14.56 -10.42
N LEU A 126 21.88 -13.54 -11.27
CA LEU A 126 23.08 -13.34 -12.10
C LEU A 126 24.33 -13.13 -11.26
N VAL A 127 24.23 -12.33 -10.18
CA VAL A 127 25.37 -12.09 -9.27
C VAL A 127 25.75 -13.35 -8.50
N ILE A 128 24.80 -14.19 -8.09
CA ILE A 128 25.06 -15.48 -7.40
C ILE A 128 25.82 -16.44 -8.33
N ILE A 129 25.45 -16.49 -9.62
CA ILE A 129 26.09 -17.38 -10.61
C ILE A 129 27.49 -16.88 -11.00
N ALA A 130 27.74 -15.57 -10.87
CA ALA A 130 29.06 -15.00 -11.17
C ALA A 130 30.13 -15.57 -10.23
N PRO A 131 31.35 -15.89 -10.75
CA PRO A 131 32.42 -16.42 -9.92
C PRO A 131 32.87 -15.37 -8.90
N PRO A 132 33.16 -15.80 -7.64
CA PRO A 132 33.65 -14.89 -6.62
C PRO A 132 35.00 -14.31 -7.00
N GLY A 133 35.23 -13.01 -6.69
CA GLY A 133 36.53 -12.37 -6.87
C GLY A 133 37.59 -12.88 -5.90
N PRO A 134 38.89 -12.66 -6.21
CA PRO A 134 39.95 -13.07 -5.32
C PRO A 134 39.79 -12.47 -3.91
N GLY A 135 39.83 -13.33 -2.87
CA GLY A 135 39.70 -12.92 -1.47
C GLY A 135 38.28 -12.63 -1.01
N TYR A 136 37.24 -12.98 -1.80
CA TYR A 136 35.85 -12.87 -1.38
C TYR A 136 35.35 -14.20 -0.75
N ASP A 137 35.22 -14.20 0.58
CA ASP A 137 34.80 -15.39 1.35
C ASP A 137 33.29 -15.44 1.62
N GLY A 138 32.55 -14.42 1.18
CA GLY A 138 31.12 -14.26 1.47
C GLY A 138 30.17 -14.97 0.50
N GLN A 139 30.64 -15.74 -0.48
CA GLN A 139 29.83 -16.35 -1.54
C GLN A 139 28.69 -17.22 -1.02
N GLU A 140 28.96 -18.09 -0.06
CA GLU A 140 27.97 -18.98 0.52
C GLU A 140 26.89 -18.22 1.29
N ALA A 141 27.29 -17.23 2.10
CA ALA A 141 26.36 -16.37 2.84
C ALA A 141 25.48 -15.54 1.89
N PHE A 142 26.07 -14.97 0.84
CA PHE A 142 25.37 -14.23 -0.20
C PHE A 142 24.37 -15.11 -0.93
N ALA A 143 24.78 -16.32 -1.36
CA ALA A 143 23.93 -17.28 -2.04
C ALA A 143 22.83 -17.84 -1.12
N ALA A 144 23.11 -18.07 0.16
CA ALA A 144 22.13 -18.54 1.12
C ALA A 144 20.97 -17.55 1.33
N VAL A 145 21.27 -16.28 1.43
CA VAL A 145 20.26 -15.20 1.61
C VAL A 145 19.53 -14.91 0.31
N LEU A 146 20.27 -14.58 -0.76
CA LEU A 146 19.69 -14.11 -2.01
C LEU A 146 19.22 -15.22 -2.94
N GLY A 147 19.74 -16.45 -2.80
CA GLY A 147 19.27 -17.62 -3.56
C GLY A 147 17.88 -18.12 -3.12
N PHE A 148 17.50 -17.87 -1.87
CA PHE A 148 16.14 -18.15 -1.39
C PHE A 148 15.13 -17.08 -1.84
N TYR A 149 15.61 -15.89 -2.15
CA TYR A 149 14.80 -14.74 -2.51
C TYR A 149 13.86 -14.96 -3.72
N PRO A 150 14.26 -15.56 -4.85
CA PRO A 150 13.35 -15.75 -6.00
C PRO A 150 12.09 -16.54 -5.67
N ARG A 151 12.19 -17.54 -4.80
CA ARG A 151 11.03 -18.35 -4.37
C ARG A 151 10.07 -17.52 -3.52
N ILE A 152 10.60 -16.77 -2.56
CA ILE A 152 9.80 -15.87 -1.72
C ILE A 152 9.20 -14.77 -2.58
N VAL A 153 9.96 -14.17 -3.53
CA VAL A 153 9.48 -13.14 -4.43
C VAL A 153 8.31 -13.65 -5.26
N ALA A 154 8.37 -14.82 -5.84
CA ALA A 154 7.27 -15.36 -6.65
C ALA A 154 5.97 -15.48 -5.85
N ALA A 155 6.02 -16.03 -4.63
CA ALA A 155 4.88 -16.15 -3.74
C ALA A 155 4.38 -14.79 -3.27
N SER A 156 5.29 -13.92 -2.84
CA SER A 156 4.99 -12.57 -2.36
C SER A 156 4.40 -11.68 -3.45
N LEU A 157 4.95 -11.75 -4.68
CA LEU A 157 4.43 -10.96 -5.80
C LEU A 157 3.03 -11.39 -6.20
N ALA A 158 2.74 -12.69 -6.23
CA ALA A 158 1.40 -13.19 -6.55
C ALA A 158 0.37 -12.73 -5.50
N GLY A 159 0.65 -12.95 -4.21
CA GLY A 159 -0.20 -12.53 -3.09
C GLY A 159 -0.37 -11.01 -3.05
N TYR A 160 0.76 -10.30 -3.06
CA TYR A 160 0.76 -8.86 -3.00
C TYR A 160 0.07 -8.19 -4.18
N ALA A 161 0.31 -8.64 -5.43
CA ALA A 161 -0.32 -8.05 -6.61
C ALA A 161 -1.85 -8.15 -6.51
N VAL A 162 -2.39 -9.32 -6.15
CA VAL A 162 -3.83 -9.50 -5.98
C VAL A 162 -4.34 -8.76 -4.75
N GLY A 163 -3.65 -8.86 -3.61
CA GLY A 163 -4.01 -8.18 -2.36
C GLY A 163 -4.07 -6.67 -2.53
N GLN A 164 -3.02 -6.05 -3.09
CA GLN A 164 -2.98 -4.60 -3.33
C GLN A 164 -4.00 -4.14 -4.38
N MET A 165 -4.22 -4.93 -5.43
CA MET A 165 -5.25 -4.61 -6.41
C MET A 165 -6.65 -4.64 -5.79
N LEU A 166 -6.94 -5.63 -4.93
CA LEU A 166 -8.19 -5.71 -4.20
C LEU A 166 -8.33 -4.59 -3.17
N ASN A 167 -7.27 -4.33 -2.39
CA ASN A 167 -7.24 -3.20 -1.45
C ASN A 167 -7.55 -1.88 -2.18
N ALA A 168 -6.82 -1.55 -3.23
CA ALA A 168 -7.01 -0.34 -4.00
C ALA A 168 -8.41 -0.27 -4.65
N PHE A 169 -8.91 -1.37 -5.19
CA PHE A 169 -10.25 -1.45 -5.79
C PHE A 169 -11.34 -1.22 -4.76
N VAL A 170 -11.28 -1.92 -3.62
CA VAL A 170 -12.27 -1.82 -2.53
C VAL A 170 -12.24 -0.43 -1.92
N LEU A 171 -11.05 0.13 -1.63
CA LEU A 171 -10.89 1.48 -1.09
C LEU A 171 -11.54 2.53 -1.99
N VAL A 172 -11.23 2.51 -3.28
CA VAL A 172 -11.83 3.44 -4.24
C VAL A 172 -13.35 3.17 -4.40
N ARG A 173 -13.79 1.91 -4.35
CA ARG A 173 -15.22 1.56 -4.42
C ARG A 173 -15.98 2.11 -3.22
N ILE A 174 -15.43 1.96 -2.02
CA ILE A 174 -16.03 2.50 -0.79
C ILE A 174 -16.00 4.04 -0.83
N LYS A 175 -14.87 4.66 -1.26
CA LYS A 175 -14.76 6.12 -1.42
C LYS A 175 -15.85 6.67 -2.34
N ARG A 176 -16.11 6.02 -3.47
CA ARG A 176 -17.20 6.41 -4.39
C ARG A 176 -18.59 6.29 -3.78
N ARG A 177 -18.80 5.39 -2.82
CA ARG A 177 -20.08 5.24 -2.11
C ARG A 177 -20.26 6.21 -0.95
N MET A 178 -19.18 6.48 -0.20
CA MET A 178 -19.23 7.28 1.04
C MET A 178 -18.70 8.71 0.88
N GLY A 179 -18.10 9.05 -0.26
CA GLY A 179 -17.42 10.32 -0.49
C GLY A 179 -16.20 10.47 0.42
N GLU A 180 -15.95 11.67 0.93
CA GLU A 180 -14.81 11.97 1.81
C GLU A 180 -15.06 11.63 3.29
N ARG A 181 -16.21 11.05 3.62
CA ARG A 181 -16.57 10.67 4.99
C ARG A 181 -15.90 9.36 5.40
N ALA A 182 -15.70 9.21 6.72
CA ALA A 182 -15.25 7.97 7.35
C ALA A 182 -14.01 7.32 6.68
N LEU A 183 -12.91 8.08 6.60
CA LEU A 183 -11.64 7.60 6.02
C LEU A 183 -11.18 6.28 6.66
N TRP A 184 -11.32 6.14 7.99
CA TRP A 184 -10.94 4.93 8.71
C TRP A 184 -11.72 3.67 8.27
N VAL A 185 -13.03 3.81 7.97
CA VAL A 185 -13.84 2.68 7.45
C VAL A 185 -13.34 2.26 6.08
N ARG A 186 -12.95 3.22 5.23
CA ARG A 186 -12.40 2.92 3.91
C ARG A 186 -11.09 2.18 4.00
N LEU A 187 -10.18 2.65 4.86
CA LEU A 187 -8.89 2.02 5.06
C LEU A 187 -9.06 0.60 5.63
N LEU A 188 -9.72 0.44 6.76
CA LEU A 188 -9.91 -0.89 7.38
C LEU A 188 -10.65 -1.87 6.47
N GLY A 189 -11.71 -1.41 5.81
CA GLY A 189 -12.51 -2.29 4.94
C GLY A 189 -11.73 -2.73 3.69
N SER A 190 -10.92 -1.86 3.10
CA SER A 190 -10.10 -2.20 1.94
C SER A 190 -8.93 -3.10 2.32
N THR A 191 -8.25 -2.77 3.42
CA THR A 191 -7.15 -3.55 3.96
C THR A 191 -7.55 -4.96 4.32
N GLY A 192 -8.63 -5.14 5.09
CA GLY A 192 -9.07 -6.47 5.48
C GLY A 192 -9.28 -7.41 4.28
N VAL A 193 -9.84 -6.90 3.18
CA VAL A 193 -10.01 -7.68 1.94
C VAL A 193 -8.68 -7.92 1.23
N GLY A 194 -7.84 -6.90 1.13
CA GLY A 194 -6.52 -6.99 0.48
C GLY A 194 -5.60 -7.98 1.20
N GLU A 195 -5.51 -7.87 2.53
CA GLU A 195 -4.69 -8.73 3.37
C GLU A 195 -5.16 -10.18 3.40
N ALA A 196 -6.47 -10.42 3.43
CA ALA A 196 -7.00 -11.77 3.36
C ALA A 196 -6.57 -12.45 2.05
N ALA A 197 -6.71 -11.76 0.93
CA ALA A 197 -6.32 -12.28 -0.37
C ALA A 197 -4.81 -12.49 -0.49
N ASP A 198 -4.00 -11.50 -0.08
CA ASP A 198 -2.54 -11.59 -0.06
C ASP A 198 -2.08 -12.81 0.75
N THR A 199 -2.56 -12.93 1.98
CA THR A 199 -2.15 -14.01 2.89
C THR A 199 -2.53 -15.40 2.37
N VAL A 200 -3.77 -15.57 1.89
CA VAL A 200 -4.23 -16.85 1.34
C VAL A 200 -3.40 -17.25 0.11
N ILE A 201 -3.18 -16.32 -0.82
CA ILE A 201 -2.43 -16.58 -2.04
C ILE A 201 -0.96 -16.87 -1.73
N PHE A 202 -0.34 -16.00 -0.91
CA PHE A 202 1.06 -16.19 -0.48
C PHE A 202 1.26 -17.57 0.17
N CYS A 203 0.48 -17.89 1.19
CA CYS A 203 0.60 -19.17 1.88
C CYS A 203 0.34 -20.36 0.95
N THR A 204 -0.64 -20.26 0.06
CA THR A 204 -0.94 -21.33 -0.90
C THR A 204 0.21 -21.55 -1.87
N VAL A 205 0.76 -20.50 -2.46
CA VAL A 205 1.88 -20.61 -3.42
C VAL A 205 3.16 -21.08 -2.74
N ALA A 206 3.48 -20.54 -1.55
CA ALA A 206 4.70 -20.87 -0.82
C ALA A 206 4.67 -22.26 -0.17
N PHE A 207 3.52 -22.71 0.35
CA PHE A 207 3.43 -23.83 1.28
C PHE A 207 2.42 -24.92 0.90
N ALA A 208 1.72 -24.82 -0.24
CA ALA A 208 0.84 -25.90 -0.69
C ALA A 208 1.59 -27.21 -0.86
N GLY A 209 1.11 -28.27 -0.20
CA GLY A 209 1.73 -29.59 -0.20
C GLY A 209 2.96 -29.75 0.72
N VAL A 210 3.38 -28.69 1.43
CA VAL A 210 4.51 -28.71 2.38
C VAL A 210 4.01 -28.77 3.82
N ILE A 211 2.96 -28.00 4.15
CA ILE A 211 2.37 -27.95 5.49
C ILE A 211 1.08 -28.80 5.51
N PRO A 212 0.88 -29.69 6.52
CA PRO A 212 -0.37 -30.42 6.70
C PRO A 212 -1.57 -29.47 6.80
N GLY A 213 -2.73 -29.85 6.22
CA GLY A 213 -3.87 -28.96 6.03
C GLY A 213 -4.39 -28.28 7.30
N GLY A 214 -4.36 -28.94 8.46
CA GLY A 214 -4.78 -28.32 9.72
C GLY A 214 -3.84 -27.22 10.22
N GLU A 215 -2.54 -27.45 10.08
CA GLU A 215 -1.52 -26.45 10.46
C GLU A 215 -1.43 -25.34 9.42
N PHE A 216 -1.69 -25.62 8.17
CA PHE A 216 -1.78 -24.62 7.11
C PHE A 216 -2.86 -23.56 7.40
N ILE A 217 -4.06 -23.99 7.81
CA ILE A 217 -5.15 -23.07 8.15
C ILE A 217 -4.76 -22.18 9.34
N LYS A 218 -4.13 -22.73 10.38
CA LYS A 218 -3.65 -21.95 11.52
C LYS A 218 -2.62 -20.92 11.10
N TYR A 219 -1.67 -21.28 10.26
CA TYR A 219 -0.64 -20.38 9.74
C TYR A 219 -1.23 -19.22 8.93
N VAL A 220 -2.20 -19.50 8.05
CA VAL A 220 -2.92 -18.47 7.28
C VAL A 220 -3.68 -17.51 8.20
N LEU A 221 -4.46 -18.06 9.15
CA LEU A 221 -5.25 -17.25 10.07
C LEU A 221 -4.36 -16.38 10.97
N PHE A 222 -3.29 -16.93 11.50
CA PHE A 222 -2.35 -16.20 12.35
C PHE A 222 -1.66 -15.07 11.56
N GLY A 223 -1.14 -15.36 10.37
CA GLY A 223 -0.51 -14.37 9.49
C GLY A 223 -1.48 -13.24 9.11
N PHE A 224 -2.73 -13.57 8.80
CA PHE A 224 -3.77 -12.58 8.53
C PHE A 224 -4.05 -11.68 9.74
N VAL A 225 -4.29 -12.27 10.91
CA VAL A 225 -4.60 -11.51 12.14
C VAL A 225 -3.44 -10.59 12.52
N TYR A 226 -2.20 -11.07 12.43
CA TYR A 226 -1.01 -10.27 12.71
C TYR A 226 -0.91 -9.04 11.78
N LYS A 227 -1.03 -9.25 10.47
CA LYS A 227 -0.96 -8.18 9.48
C LYS A 227 -2.04 -7.12 9.73
N VAL A 228 -3.30 -7.55 9.91
CA VAL A 228 -4.41 -6.63 10.20
C VAL A 228 -4.21 -5.89 11.52
N ALA A 229 -3.74 -6.56 12.56
CA ALA A 229 -3.48 -5.92 13.86
C ALA A 229 -2.41 -4.82 13.75
N VAL A 230 -1.32 -5.09 13.04
CA VAL A 230 -0.26 -4.10 12.79
C VAL A 230 -0.80 -2.92 12.00
N GLU A 231 -1.61 -3.15 10.98
CA GLU A 231 -2.17 -2.08 10.16
C GLU A 231 -3.18 -1.22 10.92
N VAL A 232 -4.03 -1.84 11.76
CA VAL A 232 -4.91 -1.10 12.68
C VAL A 232 -4.11 -0.20 13.62
N LEU A 233 -2.96 -0.68 14.12
CA LEU A 233 -2.08 0.11 14.96
C LEU A 233 -1.52 1.34 14.23
N PHE A 234 -1.18 1.19 12.95
CA PHE A 234 -0.64 2.28 12.13
C PHE A 234 -1.71 3.16 11.46
N LEU A 235 -3.00 2.80 11.56
CA LEU A 235 -4.11 3.55 10.97
C LEU A 235 -4.10 5.06 11.27
N PRO A 236 -3.85 5.53 12.52
CA PRO A 236 -3.80 6.96 12.80
C PRO A 236 -2.67 7.66 12.04
N VAL A 237 -1.51 7.01 11.90
CA VAL A 237 -0.39 7.54 11.12
C VAL A 237 -0.77 7.65 9.66
N THR A 238 -1.36 6.61 9.09
CA THR A 238 -1.86 6.58 7.69
C THR A 238 -2.82 7.73 7.42
N GLN A 239 -3.76 7.98 8.34
CA GLN A 239 -4.72 9.09 8.18
C GLN A 239 -4.04 10.46 8.18
N VAL A 240 -3.05 10.67 9.06
CA VAL A 240 -2.29 11.93 9.11
C VAL A 240 -1.53 12.14 7.81
N VAL A 241 -0.84 11.11 7.33
CA VAL A 241 -0.07 11.15 6.08
C VAL A 241 -0.98 11.45 4.88
N ILE A 242 -2.11 10.74 4.74
CA ILE A 242 -3.08 10.99 3.66
C ILE A 242 -3.61 12.43 3.69
N ARG A 243 -4.00 12.93 4.87
CA ARG A 243 -4.48 14.32 5.03
C ARG A 243 -3.42 15.33 4.63
N TRP A 244 -2.16 15.07 4.98
CA TRP A 244 -1.04 15.92 4.60
C TRP A 244 -0.86 15.97 3.08
N PHE A 245 -0.88 14.81 2.39
CA PHE A 245 -0.78 14.75 0.93
C PHE A 245 -1.95 15.46 0.26
N LYS A 246 -3.20 15.24 0.70
CA LYS A 246 -4.39 15.93 0.16
C LYS A 246 -4.29 17.46 0.27
N LYS A 247 -3.65 17.99 1.33
CA LYS A 247 -3.45 19.44 1.51
C LYS A 247 -2.32 20.00 0.66
N ARG A 248 -1.28 19.22 0.40
CA ARG A 248 -0.07 19.66 -0.29
C ARG A 248 -0.09 19.40 -1.79
N GLU A 249 -0.93 18.48 -2.24
CA GLU A 249 -1.06 18.14 -3.65
C GLU A 249 -1.98 19.13 -4.35
N GLY A 250 -1.38 20.05 -5.11
CA GLY A 250 -2.09 21.16 -5.78
C GLY A 250 -3.06 20.68 -6.87
N THR A 251 -2.95 19.43 -7.31
CA THR A 251 -3.85 18.81 -8.31
C THR A 251 -5.02 18.06 -7.68
N TYR A 252 -5.17 18.10 -6.35
CA TYR A 252 -6.28 17.44 -5.66
C TYR A 252 -7.56 18.25 -5.86
N SER A 253 -8.40 17.82 -6.80
CA SER A 253 -9.64 18.47 -7.19
C SER A 253 -10.84 17.55 -7.04
N ILE A 254 -12.02 18.15 -6.85
CA ILE A 254 -13.29 17.43 -6.80
C ILE A 254 -13.78 17.26 -8.24
N GLU A 255 -13.88 16.01 -8.69
CA GLU A 255 -14.37 15.64 -10.01
C GLU A 255 -15.61 14.75 -9.89
N THR A 256 -16.43 14.72 -10.94
CA THR A 256 -17.50 13.73 -11.03
C THR A 256 -16.96 12.38 -11.50
N ASP A 257 -17.61 11.29 -11.11
CA ASP A 257 -17.28 9.95 -11.60
C ASP A 257 -17.36 9.85 -13.13
N ALA A 258 -18.21 10.66 -13.78
CA ALA A 258 -18.38 10.70 -15.22
C ALA A 258 -17.19 11.38 -15.93
N GLU A 259 -16.73 12.52 -15.42
CA GLU A 259 -15.57 13.25 -15.95
C GLU A 259 -14.31 12.40 -15.90
N ARG A 260 -14.09 11.69 -14.79
CA ARG A 260 -12.93 10.83 -14.62
C ARG A 260 -12.94 9.58 -15.51
N ARG A 261 -14.11 9.00 -15.78
CA ARG A 261 -14.24 7.88 -16.75
C ARG A 261 -13.92 8.35 -18.16
N ALA A 262 -14.36 9.54 -18.54
CA ALA A 262 -14.06 10.13 -19.84
C ALA A 262 -12.55 10.42 -20.02
N GLU A 263 -11.85 10.85 -18.95
CA GLU A 263 -10.41 11.06 -18.97
C GLU A 263 -9.62 9.74 -19.02
N GLY A 264 -10.04 8.73 -18.26
CA GLY A 264 -9.43 7.40 -18.28
C GLY A 264 -9.61 6.62 -19.60
N ALA A 265 -10.61 6.97 -20.40
CA ALA A 265 -10.83 6.39 -21.72
C ALA A 265 -9.96 7.04 -22.84
N ARG A 266 -9.31 8.17 -22.54
CA ARG A 266 -8.44 8.91 -23.48
C ARG A 266 -6.94 8.60 -23.30
N VAL A 267 -6.57 7.76 -22.32
CA VAL A 267 -5.19 7.31 -22.02
C VAL A 267 -5.07 5.81 -22.26
#